data_340f342f5a9029886fafc314b607c651
#
_entry.id   340f342f5a9029886fafc314b607c651
#
_cell.length_a   1.000
_cell.length_b   1.000
_cell.length_c   1.000
_cell.angle_alpha   90.00
_cell.angle_beta   90.00
_cell.angle_gamma   90.00
#
_symmetry.space_group_name_H-M   'P 1'
#
loop_
_entity.id
_entity.type
_entity.pdbx_description
1 polymer ?
#
loop_
_entity_poly.entity_id
_entity_poly.type
_entity_poly.pdbx_seq_one_letter_code
_entity_poly.pdbx_strand_id
1 'polypeptide(L)'
;MKAYILAAVVAVSACGSDSVASVEDARNAYLGLDLAIDKAITLGFAGFNSASSANISPQTTNGTTSGTLTVTGQVDQGASANKGMRLFTAFANYSDNGEISYNTSSVALPALNMMLLNIPAGTLTGTLVGNVTMTGEEEGALVLNLSFAGEIQLGTGGLVERKPGTTRITGTATSSAGTFTVDVTR
;
A
#
# COMPACT_ATOMS: atom_id res chain seq x y z
N MET A 1 -19.85 -4.78 64.72
CA MET A 1 -18.81 -4.77 63.66
C MET A 1 -19.53 -4.73 62.30
N LYS A 2 -19.44 -3.60 61.57
CA LYS A 2 -20.02 -3.47 60.23
C LYS A 2 -18.91 -3.72 59.21
N ALA A 3 -19.02 -4.82 58.42
CA ALA A 3 -18.11 -5.13 57.36
C ALA A 3 -18.48 -4.33 56.12
N TYR A 4 -17.57 -3.52 55.59
CA TYR A 4 -17.69 -2.82 54.32
C TYR A 4 -17.06 -3.71 53.22
N ILE A 5 -17.90 -4.17 52.26
CA ILE A 5 -17.43 -4.86 51.10
C ILE A 5 -17.02 -3.80 50.07
N LEU A 6 -15.73 -3.72 49.78
CA LEU A 6 -15.19 -2.86 48.72
C LEU A 6 -15.33 -3.59 47.40
N ALA A 7 -16.26 -3.17 46.55
CA ALA A 7 -16.37 -3.69 45.19
C ALA A 7 -15.32 -3.02 44.30
N ALA A 8 -14.30 -3.75 43.91
CA ALA A 8 -13.36 -3.28 42.90
C ALA A 8 -14.01 -3.39 41.48
N VAL A 9 -14.31 -2.25 40.89
CA VAL A 9 -14.72 -2.17 39.49
C VAL A 9 -13.46 -2.31 38.66
N VAL A 10 -13.28 -3.49 38.02
CA VAL A 10 -12.26 -3.69 36.98
C VAL A 10 -12.82 -3.06 35.71
N ALA A 11 -12.32 -1.89 35.34
CA ALA A 11 -12.55 -1.34 34.02
C ALA A 11 -11.76 -2.19 33.03
N VAL A 12 -12.45 -3.07 32.32
CA VAL A 12 -11.89 -3.73 31.13
C VAL A 12 -11.87 -2.65 30.06
N SER A 13 -10.68 -2.10 29.79
CA SER A 13 -10.44 -1.33 28.58
C SER A 13 -10.62 -2.31 27.42
N ALA A 14 -11.76 -2.24 26.74
CA ALA A 14 -11.89 -2.85 25.42
C ALA A 14 -10.86 -2.11 24.57
N CYS A 15 -9.77 -2.79 24.18
CA CYS A 15 -8.99 -2.42 23.02
C CYS A 15 -9.93 -2.59 21.82
N GLY A 16 -10.71 -1.57 21.51
CA GLY A 16 -11.35 -1.45 20.23
C GLY A 16 -10.24 -1.18 19.22
N SER A 17 -10.20 -1.92 18.12
CA SER A 17 -9.44 -1.54 16.95
C SER A 17 -9.97 -0.16 16.52
N ASP A 18 -9.11 0.85 16.58
CA ASP A 18 -9.53 2.22 16.29
C ASP A 18 -9.45 2.47 14.79
N SER A 19 -10.47 3.09 14.22
CA SER A 19 -10.39 3.62 12.86
C SER A 19 -9.34 4.73 12.82
N VAL A 20 -8.64 4.89 11.72
CA VAL A 20 -7.68 6.00 11.51
C VAL A 20 -8.27 7.32 11.97
N ALA A 21 -7.80 7.85 13.08
CA ALA A 21 -8.33 9.03 13.75
C ALA A 21 -7.26 10.11 14.01
N SER A 22 -6.02 9.86 13.60
CA SER A 22 -4.89 10.76 13.74
C SER A 22 -3.95 10.73 12.52
N VAL A 23 -3.01 11.67 12.47
CA VAL A 23 -1.93 11.69 11.47
C VAL A 23 -1.02 10.47 11.65
N GLU A 24 -0.78 10.02 12.88
CA GLU A 24 0.06 8.86 13.14
C GLU A 24 -0.62 7.56 12.68
N ASP A 25 -1.92 7.39 12.94
CA ASP A 25 -2.68 6.24 12.45
C ASP A 25 -2.70 6.22 10.91
N ALA A 26 -2.90 7.38 10.28
CA ALA A 26 -2.86 7.51 8.82
C ALA A 26 -1.48 7.13 8.24
N ARG A 27 -0.42 7.52 8.93
CA ARG A 27 0.95 7.14 8.60
C ARG A 27 1.15 5.63 8.75
N ASN A 28 0.72 5.02 9.85
CA ASN A 28 0.84 3.59 10.10
C ASN A 28 0.03 2.77 9.10
N ALA A 29 -1.20 3.19 8.81
CA ALA A 29 -2.05 2.59 7.78
C ALA A 29 -1.39 2.62 6.39
N TYR A 30 -0.67 3.70 6.02
CA TYR A 30 0.11 3.71 4.78
C TYR A 30 1.34 2.79 4.87
N LEU A 31 2.09 2.82 5.97
CA LEU A 31 3.31 2.04 6.12
C LEU A 31 3.08 0.52 6.01
N GLY A 32 1.93 0.04 6.45
CA GLY A 32 1.52 -1.35 6.25
C GLY A 32 1.32 -1.75 4.78
N LEU A 33 1.08 -0.77 3.89
CA LEU A 33 0.94 -0.96 2.43
C LEU A 33 2.21 -0.62 1.64
N ASP A 34 3.23 -0.04 2.25
CA ASP A 34 4.36 0.53 1.54
C ASP A 34 5.08 -0.47 0.63
N LEU A 35 5.32 -1.70 1.11
CA LEU A 35 5.95 -2.77 0.32
C LEU A 35 5.10 -3.23 -0.87
N ALA A 36 3.78 -3.02 -0.85
CA ALA A 36 2.92 -3.35 -1.98
C ALA A 36 3.28 -2.55 -3.24
N ILE A 37 3.86 -1.34 -3.10
CA ILE A 37 4.33 -0.55 -4.24
C ILE A 37 5.51 -1.25 -4.92
N ASP A 38 6.51 -1.73 -4.17
CA ASP A 38 7.67 -2.45 -4.73
C ASP A 38 7.25 -3.78 -5.37
N LYS A 39 6.35 -4.50 -4.70
CA LYS A 39 5.75 -5.71 -5.28
C LYS A 39 4.98 -5.41 -6.56
N ALA A 40 4.23 -4.31 -6.62
CA ALA A 40 3.50 -3.91 -7.82
C ALA A 40 4.43 -3.51 -8.98
N ILE A 41 5.56 -2.87 -8.71
CA ILE A 41 6.61 -2.62 -9.73
C ILE A 41 7.11 -3.95 -10.31
N THR A 42 7.47 -4.89 -9.44
CA THR A 42 7.93 -6.23 -9.84
C THR A 42 6.89 -6.97 -10.66
N LEU A 43 5.64 -6.99 -10.21
CA LEU A 43 4.53 -7.64 -10.92
C LEU A 43 4.20 -6.95 -12.24
N GLY A 44 4.30 -5.61 -12.30
CA GLY A 44 4.15 -4.85 -13.53
C GLY A 44 5.18 -5.26 -14.58
N PHE A 45 6.45 -5.41 -14.19
CA PHE A 45 7.50 -5.89 -15.10
C PHE A 45 7.32 -7.37 -15.48
N ALA A 46 6.89 -8.24 -14.55
CA ALA A 46 6.58 -9.62 -14.87
C ALA A 46 5.46 -9.72 -15.92
N GLY A 47 4.40 -8.93 -15.72
CA GLY A 47 3.32 -8.82 -16.71
C GLY A 47 3.77 -8.25 -18.04
N PHE A 48 4.60 -7.20 -18.04
CA PHE A 48 5.20 -6.62 -19.24
C PHE A 48 6.02 -7.65 -20.04
N ASN A 49 6.87 -8.43 -19.38
CA ASN A 49 7.73 -9.41 -20.02
C ASN A 49 6.95 -10.57 -20.67
N SER A 50 5.73 -10.85 -20.19
CA SER A 50 4.87 -11.91 -20.72
C SER A 50 3.79 -11.41 -21.68
N ALA A 51 3.60 -10.08 -21.79
CA ALA A 51 2.53 -9.49 -22.60
C ALA A 51 2.98 -9.21 -24.04
N SER A 52 2.04 -9.34 -24.98
CA SER A 52 2.19 -8.91 -26.36
C SER A 52 1.54 -7.54 -26.64
N SER A 53 0.95 -6.91 -25.65
CA SER A 53 0.29 -5.59 -25.72
C SER A 53 0.52 -4.82 -24.40
N ALA A 54 0.08 -3.56 -24.36
CA ALA A 54 0.19 -2.77 -23.12
C ALA A 54 -0.59 -3.36 -21.94
N ASN A 55 -1.69 -4.09 -22.19
CA ASN A 55 -2.44 -4.78 -21.16
C ASN A 55 -1.65 -5.98 -20.65
N ILE A 56 -1.44 -6.03 -19.33
CA ILE A 56 -0.81 -7.17 -18.67
C ILE A 56 -1.89 -8.15 -18.16
N SER A 57 -1.61 -9.45 -18.24
CA SER A 57 -2.41 -10.45 -17.55
C SER A 57 -2.30 -10.26 -16.03
N PRO A 58 -3.32 -10.63 -15.24
CA PRO A 58 -3.25 -10.54 -13.79
C PRO A 58 -1.98 -11.21 -13.24
N GLN A 59 -1.24 -10.49 -12.43
CA GLN A 59 -0.04 -10.97 -11.73
C GLN A 59 -0.31 -10.97 -10.24
N THR A 60 0.01 -12.06 -9.55
CA THR A 60 -0.31 -12.21 -8.11
C THR A 60 0.93 -12.59 -7.32
N THR A 61 1.07 -12.01 -6.14
CA THR A 61 2.07 -12.38 -5.13
C THR A 61 1.45 -12.42 -3.75
N ASN A 62 2.13 -13.09 -2.81
CA ASN A 62 1.69 -13.13 -1.42
C ASN A 62 2.17 -11.89 -0.65
N GLY A 63 1.37 -11.50 0.36
CA GLY A 63 1.86 -10.65 1.45
C GLY A 63 3.00 -11.36 2.18
N THR A 64 3.88 -10.59 2.80
CA THR A 64 5.01 -11.15 3.56
C THR A 64 4.50 -11.99 4.74
N THR A 65 3.43 -11.57 5.37
CA THR A 65 2.81 -12.27 6.50
C THR A 65 1.56 -13.05 6.07
N SER A 66 0.67 -12.45 5.28
CA SER A 66 -0.58 -13.11 4.88
C SER A 66 -1.19 -12.51 3.61
N GLY A 67 -2.16 -13.25 3.05
CA GLY A 67 -3.01 -12.80 1.95
C GLY A 67 -2.28 -12.60 0.64
N THR A 68 -2.94 -11.92 -0.30
CA THR A 68 -2.43 -11.75 -1.67
C THR A 68 -2.61 -10.33 -2.17
N LEU A 69 -1.66 -9.89 -3.01
CA LEU A 69 -1.74 -8.74 -3.89
C LEU A 69 -1.86 -9.24 -5.33
N THR A 70 -2.91 -8.85 -6.03
CA THR A 70 -3.04 -9.05 -7.48
C THR A 70 -2.98 -7.71 -8.19
N VAL A 71 -2.17 -7.63 -9.24
CA VAL A 71 -1.97 -6.44 -10.07
C VAL A 71 -2.47 -6.72 -11.49
N THR A 72 -3.25 -5.78 -12.00
CA THR A 72 -3.73 -5.74 -13.39
C THR A 72 -3.48 -4.36 -14.00
N GLY A 73 -3.73 -4.18 -15.27
CA GLY A 73 -3.65 -2.87 -15.90
C GLY A 73 -2.73 -2.84 -17.10
N GLN A 74 -1.95 -1.78 -17.23
CA GLN A 74 -1.13 -1.51 -18.40
C GLN A 74 0.30 -1.10 -18.03
N VAL A 75 1.25 -1.57 -18.85
CA VAL A 75 2.66 -1.15 -18.83
C VAL A 75 3.06 -0.77 -20.26
N ASP A 76 3.73 0.36 -20.42
CA ASP A 76 4.17 0.83 -21.73
C ASP A 76 5.11 -0.18 -22.40
N GLN A 77 4.80 -0.56 -23.64
CA GLN A 77 5.50 -1.64 -24.38
C GLN A 77 6.72 -1.17 -25.17
N GLY A 78 7.01 0.13 -25.25
CA GLY A 78 8.15 0.65 -26.01
C GLY A 78 9.50 0.14 -25.50
N ALA A 79 10.53 0.13 -26.35
CA ALA A 79 11.90 -0.26 -25.99
C ALA A 79 12.64 0.79 -25.12
N SER A 80 11.97 1.89 -24.77
CA SER A 80 12.53 2.98 -23.96
C SER A 80 12.93 2.48 -22.56
N ALA A 81 14.01 3.05 -22.01
CA ALA A 81 14.38 2.92 -20.61
C ALA A 81 13.38 3.65 -19.65
N ASN A 82 12.35 4.27 -20.20
CA ASN A 82 11.28 4.91 -19.44
C ASN A 82 10.02 4.05 -19.56
N LYS A 83 9.32 3.85 -18.44
CA LYS A 83 8.09 3.05 -18.40
C LYS A 83 6.99 3.77 -17.63
N GLY A 84 5.87 4.00 -18.29
CA GLY A 84 4.61 4.31 -17.63
C GLY A 84 3.89 3.02 -17.23
N MET A 85 3.41 2.97 -16.01
CA MET A 85 2.59 1.88 -15.47
C MET A 85 1.27 2.47 -14.97
N ARG A 86 0.15 1.95 -15.45
CA ARG A 86 -1.21 2.26 -14.99
C ARG A 86 -1.81 0.98 -14.45
N LEU A 87 -1.62 0.76 -13.15
CA LEU A 87 -1.96 -0.48 -12.50
C LEU A 87 -3.18 -0.32 -11.59
N PHE A 88 -3.88 -1.43 -11.39
CA PHE A 88 -4.92 -1.60 -10.38
C PHE A 88 -4.47 -2.67 -9.40
N THR A 89 -4.64 -2.41 -8.12
CA THR A 89 -4.19 -3.30 -7.04
C THR A 89 -5.40 -3.91 -6.33
N ALA A 90 -5.47 -5.23 -6.30
CA ALA A 90 -6.46 -5.97 -5.52
C ALA A 90 -5.78 -6.64 -4.33
N PHE A 91 -6.26 -6.31 -3.12
CA PHE A 91 -5.80 -6.90 -1.86
C PHE A 91 -6.85 -7.88 -1.35
N ALA A 92 -6.41 -9.07 -0.94
CA ALA A 92 -7.25 -10.08 -0.29
C ALA A 92 -6.56 -10.56 0.99
N ASN A 93 -7.01 -10.04 2.14
CA ASN A 93 -6.41 -10.24 3.47
C ASN A 93 -4.88 -10.01 3.47
N TYR A 94 -4.45 -9.06 2.67
CA TYR A 94 -3.04 -8.77 2.44
C TYR A 94 -2.41 -8.08 3.64
N SER A 95 -1.29 -8.62 4.12
CA SER A 95 -0.48 -8.00 5.17
C SER A 95 1.00 -8.30 4.97
N ASP A 96 1.84 -7.27 5.10
CA ASP A 96 3.29 -7.40 5.10
C ASP A 96 3.86 -7.36 6.52
N ASN A 97 3.26 -6.61 7.44
CA ASN A 97 3.76 -6.42 8.80
C ASN A 97 3.07 -7.34 9.84
N GLY A 98 1.92 -7.94 9.51
CA GLY A 98 1.13 -8.76 10.43
C GLY A 98 0.22 -7.98 11.37
N GLU A 99 0.34 -6.65 11.40
CA GLU A 99 -0.42 -5.76 12.30
C GLU A 99 -1.74 -5.33 11.65
N ILE A 100 -1.68 -4.97 10.35
CA ILE A 100 -2.84 -4.51 9.58
C ILE A 100 -3.02 -5.41 8.36
N SER A 101 -4.24 -5.87 8.14
CA SER A 101 -4.67 -6.59 6.94
C SER A 101 -5.53 -5.72 6.05
N TYR A 102 -5.28 -5.76 4.74
CA TYR A 102 -5.97 -4.96 3.73
C TYR A 102 -6.81 -5.79 2.80
N ASN A 103 -7.99 -5.26 2.49
CA ASN A 103 -8.91 -5.80 1.49
C ASN A 103 -9.35 -4.69 0.53
N THR A 104 -9.72 -5.06 -0.69
CA THR A 104 -10.30 -4.15 -1.69
C THR A 104 -11.62 -4.69 -2.21
N SER A 105 -12.50 -3.78 -2.62
CA SER A 105 -13.68 -4.13 -3.39
C SER A 105 -13.31 -4.49 -4.82
N SER A 106 -13.88 -5.56 -5.37
CA SER A 106 -13.64 -5.98 -6.75
C SER A 106 -14.19 -5.01 -7.81
N VAL A 107 -15.07 -4.09 -7.41
CA VAL A 107 -15.69 -3.11 -8.34
C VAL A 107 -14.98 -1.75 -8.36
N ALA A 108 -14.08 -1.49 -7.41
CA ALA A 108 -13.35 -0.21 -7.31
C ALA A 108 -11.96 -0.46 -6.73
N LEU A 109 -11.06 -0.94 -7.57
CA LEU A 109 -9.68 -1.20 -7.17
C LEU A 109 -8.87 0.11 -7.08
N PRO A 110 -7.99 0.24 -6.08
CA PRO A 110 -7.02 1.34 -6.03
C PRO A 110 -6.17 1.39 -7.30
N ALA A 111 -6.04 2.61 -7.85
CA ALA A 111 -5.20 2.89 -9.00
C ALA A 111 -3.80 3.29 -8.53
N LEU A 112 -2.79 2.58 -9.03
CA LEU A 112 -1.38 2.85 -8.82
C LEU A 112 -0.79 3.25 -10.18
N ASN A 113 -0.58 4.56 -10.38
CA ASN A 113 0.03 5.09 -11.59
C ASN A 113 1.48 5.46 -11.31
N MET A 114 2.39 5.05 -12.18
CA MET A 114 3.82 5.28 -11.99
C MET A 114 4.49 5.66 -13.32
N MET A 115 5.51 6.52 -13.20
CA MET A 115 6.46 6.82 -14.27
C MET A 115 7.87 6.53 -13.75
N LEU A 116 8.51 5.54 -14.35
CA LEU A 116 9.91 5.17 -14.08
C LEU A 116 10.76 5.71 -15.23
N LEU A 117 11.77 6.49 -14.90
CA LEU A 117 12.70 7.08 -15.88
C LEU A 117 14.11 6.52 -15.69
N ASN A 118 14.81 6.30 -16.79
CA ASN A 118 16.19 5.81 -16.83
C ASN A 118 16.39 4.48 -16.10
N ILE A 119 15.49 3.53 -16.32
CA ILE A 119 15.59 2.18 -15.76
C ILE A 119 16.94 1.54 -16.20
N PRO A 120 17.65 0.82 -15.31
CA PRO A 120 17.23 0.36 -13.97
C PRO A 120 17.58 1.30 -12.80
N ALA A 121 18.36 2.35 -13.04
CA ALA A 121 18.80 3.28 -11.99
C ALA A 121 18.49 4.72 -12.41
N GLY A 122 17.43 5.26 -11.87
CA GLY A 122 16.90 6.58 -12.24
C GLY A 122 15.86 7.05 -11.24
N THR A 123 14.73 7.57 -11.73
CA THR A 123 13.70 8.17 -10.87
C THR A 123 12.34 7.51 -11.03
N LEU A 124 11.56 7.59 -9.96
CA LEU A 124 10.17 7.17 -9.88
C LEU A 124 9.31 8.34 -9.44
N THR A 125 8.21 8.54 -10.12
CA THR A 125 7.08 9.36 -9.63
C THR A 125 5.80 8.58 -9.79
N GLY A 126 4.80 8.86 -8.93
CA GLY A 126 3.51 8.18 -9.07
C GLY A 126 2.46 8.63 -8.09
N THR A 127 1.30 7.98 -8.18
CA THR A 127 0.16 8.19 -7.29
C THR A 127 -0.46 6.86 -6.92
N LEU A 128 -0.97 6.77 -5.69
CA LEU A 128 -1.83 5.68 -5.23
C LEU A 128 -3.16 6.29 -4.78
N VAL A 129 -4.24 6.00 -5.51
CA VAL A 129 -5.55 6.58 -5.25
C VAL A 129 -6.60 5.48 -5.23
N GLY A 130 -7.39 5.42 -4.16
CA GLY A 130 -8.50 4.47 -4.04
C GLY A 130 -8.83 4.08 -2.62
N ASN A 131 -9.72 3.11 -2.49
CA ASN A 131 -10.27 2.68 -1.23
C ASN A 131 -9.70 1.31 -0.83
N VAL A 132 -9.34 1.18 0.43
CA VAL A 132 -9.02 -0.09 1.09
C VAL A 132 -9.89 -0.25 2.33
N THR A 133 -10.11 -1.48 2.74
CA THR A 133 -10.69 -1.81 4.05
C THR A 133 -9.60 -2.49 4.87
N MET A 134 -9.45 -2.06 6.10
CA MET A 134 -8.43 -2.56 7.03
C MET A 134 -9.05 -3.35 8.16
N THR A 135 -8.29 -4.29 8.70
CA THR A 135 -8.56 -5.03 9.93
C THR A 135 -7.25 -5.27 10.67
N GLY A 136 -7.27 -5.25 12.00
CA GLY A 136 -6.10 -5.42 12.86
C GLY A 136 -5.89 -4.22 13.77
N GLU A 137 -4.68 -3.69 13.87
CA GLU A 137 -4.39 -2.50 14.70
C GLU A 137 -5.15 -1.27 14.22
N GLU A 138 -5.30 -1.13 12.90
CA GLU A 138 -6.20 -0.15 12.29
C GLU A 138 -7.34 -0.90 11.60
N GLU A 139 -8.57 -0.41 11.74
CA GLU A 139 -9.72 -1.01 11.06
C GLU A 139 -10.61 -0.01 10.35
N GLY A 140 -11.48 -0.53 9.48
CA GLY A 140 -12.46 0.25 8.74
C GLY A 140 -12.01 0.62 7.33
N ALA A 141 -12.81 1.46 6.69
CA ALA A 141 -12.55 1.94 5.34
C ALA A 141 -11.59 3.12 5.34
N LEU A 142 -10.63 3.11 4.43
CA LEU A 142 -9.66 4.19 4.22
C LEU A 142 -9.60 4.57 2.74
N VAL A 143 -9.78 5.84 2.45
CA VAL A 143 -9.59 6.43 1.11
C VAL A 143 -8.19 7.02 1.06
N LEU A 144 -7.35 6.51 0.18
CA LEU A 144 -6.00 7.00 -0.06
C LEU A 144 -5.98 7.95 -1.25
N ASN A 145 -5.27 9.06 -1.11
CA ASN A 145 -4.93 9.98 -2.20
C ASN A 145 -3.49 10.43 -1.98
N LEU A 146 -2.56 9.63 -2.49
CA LEU A 146 -1.14 9.76 -2.23
C LEU A 146 -0.38 10.01 -3.53
N SER A 147 0.68 10.82 -3.42
CA SER A 147 1.70 11.01 -4.45
C SER A 147 3.04 10.60 -3.90
N PHE A 148 3.91 10.08 -4.74
CA PHE A 148 5.26 9.72 -4.35
C PHE A 148 6.29 10.07 -5.43
N ALA A 149 7.50 10.38 -4.99
CA ALA A 149 8.65 10.64 -5.84
C ALA A 149 9.92 10.18 -5.16
N GLY A 150 10.83 9.56 -5.91
CA GLY A 150 12.08 9.02 -5.39
C GLY A 150 12.99 8.49 -6.48
N GLU A 151 13.99 7.74 -6.07
CA GLU A 151 14.93 7.05 -6.95
C GLU A 151 14.60 5.56 -7.04
N ILE A 152 14.99 4.96 -8.17
CA ILE A 152 14.97 3.51 -8.38
C ILE A 152 16.40 2.99 -8.54
N GLN A 153 16.59 1.74 -8.21
CA GLN A 153 17.85 1.02 -8.33
C GLN A 153 17.64 -0.41 -8.82
N LEU A 154 18.72 -1.04 -9.23
CA LEU A 154 18.74 -2.47 -9.45
C LEU A 154 18.94 -3.16 -8.09
N GLY A 155 17.94 -3.90 -7.68
CA GLY A 155 17.95 -4.67 -6.44
C GLY A 155 18.44 -6.10 -6.63
N THR A 156 18.22 -6.90 -5.61
CA THR A 156 18.61 -8.32 -5.60
C THR A 156 17.88 -9.09 -6.71
N GLY A 157 18.61 -9.94 -7.43
CA GLY A 157 18.05 -10.74 -8.52
C GLY A 157 17.81 -9.97 -9.82
N GLY A 158 18.31 -8.72 -9.94
CA GLY A 158 18.18 -7.91 -11.14
C GLY A 158 16.80 -7.25 -11.30
N LEU A 159 16.02 -7.17 -10.22
CA LEU A 159 14.72 -6.51 -10.21
C LEU A 159 14.87 -5.00 -9.97
N VAL A 160 14.01 -4.21 -10.59
CA VAL A 160 13.92 -2.77 -10.33
C VAL A 160 13.10 -2.57 -9.06
N GLU A 161 13.65 -1.81 -8.12
CA GLU A 161 13.01 -1.49 -6.84
C GLU A 161 13.22 -0.02 -6.48
N ARG A 162 12.45 0.51 -5.55
CA ARG A 162 12.70 1.84 -4.97
C ARG A 162 14.02 1.83 -4.21
N LYS A 163 14.83 2.87 -4.38
CA LYS A 163 16.07 3.03 -3.61
C LYS A 163 15.72 3.46 -2.18
N PRO A 164 16.11 2.68 -1.16
CA PRO A 164 15.76 2.96 0.22
C PRO A 164 16.13 4.38 0.67
N GLY A 165 15.23 5.01 1.42
CA GLY A 165 15.43 6.34 1.98
C GLY A 165 15.28 7.50 1.00
N THR A 166 14.91 7.25 -0.27
CA THR A 166 14.79 8.30 -1.28
C THR A 166 13.37 8.64 -1.69
N THR A 167 12.42 7.73 -1.47
CA THR A 167 11.04 7.95 -1.88
C THR A 167 10.27 8.73 -0.82
N ARG A 168 9.86 9.95 -1.14
CA ARG A 168 8.93 10.72 -0.33
C ARG A 168 7.51 10.45 -0.78
N ILE A 169 6.64 10.16 0.15
CA ILE A 169 5.20 9.93 -0.03
C ILE A 169 4.44 11.02 0.69
N THR A 170 3.55 11.71 -0.02
CA THR A 170 2.74 12.80 0.52
C THR A 170 1.31 12.67 0.05
N GLY A 171 0.38 13.20 0.83
CA GLY A 171 -1.04 13.22 0.46
C GLY A 171 -1.96 13.08 1.65
N THR A 172 -3.09 12.39 1.45
CA THR A 172 -4.11 12.24 2.46
C THR A 172 -4.62 10.81 2.56
N ALA A 173 -5.00 10.44 3.78
CA ALA A 173 -5.79 9.26 4.11
C ALA A 173 -7.08 9.73 4.79
N THR A 174 -8.23 9.33 4.25
CA THR A 174 -9.56 9.73 4.76
C THR A 174 -10.29 8.52 5.29
N SER A 175 -10.72 8.59 6.54
CA SER A 175 -11.54 7.60 7.24
C SER A 175 -12.90 8.18 7.63
N SER A 176 -13.68 7.44 8.39
CA SER A 176 -14.92 7.95 9.02
C SER A 176 -14.67 9.06 10.06
N ALA A 177 -13.48 9.11 10.66
CA ALA A 177 -13.10 10.11 11.66
C ALA A 177 -12.62 11.43 11.03
N GLY A 178 -12.18 11.41 9.77
CA GLY A 178 -11.71 12.62 9.08
C GLY A 178 -10.68 12.36 7.99
N THR A 179 -10.04 13.45 7.57
CA THR A 179 -8.96 13.43 6.58
C THR A 179 -7.65 13.83 7.25
N PHE A 180 -6.65 12.97 7.14
CA PHE A 180 -5.34 13.11 7.78
C PHE A 180 -4.24 13.16 6.73
N THR A 181 -3.20 13.94 7.01
CA THR A 181 -2.04 14.02 6.11
C THR A 181 -1.13 12.81 6.29
N VAL A 182 -0.59 12.34 5.17
CA VAL A 182 0.51 11.38 5.11
C VAL A 182 1.72 12.11 4.56
N ASP A 183 2.85 12.07 5.28
CA ASP A 183 4.15 12.59 4.82
C ASP A 183 5.25 11.70 5.42
N VAL A 184 5.79 10.81 4.59
CA VAL A 184 6.82 9.85 4.99
C VAL A 184 7.91 9.75 3.93
N THR A 185 9.12 9.37 4.36
CA THR A 185 10.22 9.01 3.46
C THR A 185 10.60 7.55 3.66
N ARG A 186 10.74 6.83 2.57
CA ARG A 186 11.02 5.39 2.55
C ARG A 186 12.21 5.08 1.67
#